data_6d6a89f8d432b71fb49127bdd4bf6adf
#
_entry.id   6d6a89f8d432b71fb49127bdd4bf6adf
#
_cell.length_a   1.000
_cell.length_b   1.000
_cell.length_c   1.000
_cell.angle_alpha   90.00
_cell.angle_beta   90.00
_cell.angle_gamma   90.00
#
_symmetry.space_group_name_H-M   'P 1'
#
loop_
_entity.id
_entity.type
_entity.pdbx_description
1 polymer ?
#
loop_
_entity_poly.entity_id
_entity_poly.type
_entity_poly.pdbx_seq_one_letter_code
_entity_poly.pdbx_strand_id
1 'polypeptide(L)'
;MKKIRLIIISLLAGMCTPALSTPVNVTDTIQSTEDHIKGRVGFTEIDFLSGKVLSSHRREERFPMMSTFKVLLCGAILVRVDKGLEQLERRITYNKHDLDDYSPLTSQHIADGMTVSELCNAAITTSDNTAANLLLSTIGGPEGLTHFLRSTGDSYTRLDRHEPSLNEAKPGDERDTTTPAAMAQTLQKLLNESVLTEKSRKKLISWMQEDKVGGPLFRSVLPAGWMIADKTGAGDHGSRGIVALLGPGGKPSRIVVL
;
A
#
# COMPACT_ATOMS: atom_id res chain seq x y z
N MET A 1 -58.94 37.48 -48.56
CA MET A 1 -59.16 37.27 -47.13
C MET A 1 -58.26 36.13 -46.66
N LYS A 2 -57.08 36.45 -46.16
CA LYS A 2 -56.06 35.43 -45.72
C LYS A 2 -56.14 35.28 -44.20
N LYS A 3 -56.46 34.07 -43.74
CA LYS A 3 -56.50 33.76 -42.30
C LYS A 3 -55.05 33.48 -41.80
N ILE A 4 -54.61 34.34 -40.83
CA ILE A 4 -53.35 34.19 -40.13
C ILE A 4 -53.59 33.20 -39.01
N ARG A 5 -52.85 32.07 -39.06
CA ARG A 5 -52.76 31.07 -37.96
C ARG A 5 -51.63 31.50 -37.00
N LEU A 6 -52.01 31.82 -35.77
CA LEU A 6 -51.09 32.08 -34.68
C LEU A 6 -50.58 30.74 -34.14
N ILE A 7 -49.28 30.47 -34.25
CA ILE A 7 -48.62 29.29 -33.67
C ILE A 7 -48.09 29.73 -32.33
N ILE A 8 -48.66 29.20 -31.24
CA ILE A 8 -48.15 29.33 -29.88
C ILE A 8 -47.06 28.26 -29.70
N ILE A 9 -45.80 28.69 -29.62
CA ILE A 9 -44.66 27.83 -29.26
C ILE A 9 -44.60 27.81 -27.73
N SER A 10 -45.03 26.71 -27.14
CA SER A 10 -44.83 26.43 -25.71
C SER A 10 -43.36 26.07 -25.46
N LEU A 11 -42.63 26.99 -24.83
CA LEU A 11 -41.28 26.71 -24.32
C LEU A 11 -41.41 25.81 -23.08
N LEU A 12 -41.21 24.49 -23.25
CA LEU A 12 -40.92 23.60 -22.11
C LEU A 12 -39.46 23.83 -21.70
N ALA A 13 -39.25 24.66 -20.71
CA ALA A 13 -37.99 24.72 -19.97
C ALA A 13 -37.88 23.44 -19.15
N GLY A 14 -37.19 22.43 -19.70
CA GLY A 14 -36.79 21.26 -18.94
C GLY A 14 -35.83 21.69 -17.84
N MET A 15 -36.30 21.77 -16.60
CA MET A 15 -35.44 21.86 -15.43
C MET A 15 -34.65 20.55 -15.33
N CYS A 16 -33.42 20.52 -15.85
CA CYS A 16 -32.43 19.55 -15.46
C CYS A 16 -32.10 19.78 -13.98
N THR A 17 -32.81 19.09 -13.10
CA THR A 17 -32.36 18.95 -11.72
C THR A 17 -31.06 18.15 -11.77
N PRO A 18 -29.94 18.65 -11.23
CA PRO A 18 -28.76 17.83 -11.07
C PRO A 18 -29.16 16.63 -10.19
N ALA A 19 -29.00 15.42 -10.71
CA ALA A 19 -29.15 14.24 -9.91
C ALA A 19 -28.09 14.33 -8.79
N LEU A 20 -28.52 14.65 -7.59
CA LEU A 20 -27.72 14.52 -6.38
C LEU A 20 -27.40 13.03 -6.28
N SER A 21 -26.21 12.64 -6.74
CA SER A 21 -25.70 11.31 -6.49
C SER A 21 -25.66 11.14 -4.96
N THR A 22 -26.49 10.22 -4.45
CA THR A 22 -26.42 9.82 -3.05
C THR A 22 -24.97 9.44 -2.77
N PRO A 23 -24.36 9.96 -1.69
CA PRO A 23 -22.99 9.60 -1.36
C PRO A 23 -22.90 8.07 -1.24
N VAL A 24 -22.03 7.47 -2.02
CA VAL A 24 -21.79 6.02 -2.00
C VAL A 24 -21.33 5.66 -0.58
N ASN A 25 -22.12 4.85 0.11
CA ASN A 25 -21.71 4.33 1.41
C ASN A 25 -20.63 3.26 1.17
N VAL A 26 -19.42 3.57 1.56
CA VAL A 26 -18.25 2.67 1.40
C VAL A 26 -18.51 1.31 2.06
N THR A 27 -19.16 1.29 3.23
CA THR A 27 -19.46 0.05 3.96
C THR A 27 -20.42 -0.85 3.17
N ASP A 28 -21.48 -0.27 2.57
CA ASP A 28 -22.46 -1.04 1.78
C ASP A 28 -21.81 -1.60 0.51
N THR A 29 -20.89 -0.82 -0.11
CA THR A 29 -20.13 -1.27 -1.27
C THR A 29 -19.20 -2.43 -0.91
N ILE A 30 -18.52 -2.36 0.24
CA ILE A 30 -17.65 -3.44 0.70
C ILE A 30 -18.46 -4.70 1.01
N GLN A 31 -19.60 -4.57 1.70
CA GLN A 31 -20.46 -5.72 2.02
C GLN A 31 -20.97 -6.41 0.73
N SER A 32 -21.44 -5.63 -0.24
CA SER A 32 -21.83 -6.17 -1.55
C SER A 32 -20.68 -6.87 -2.29
N THR A 33 -19.46 -6.34 -2.15
CA THR A 33 -18.26 -6.95 -2.69
C THR A 33 -17.97 -8.30 -2.03
N GLU A 34 -18.00 -8.38 -0.69
CA GLU A 34 -17.82 -9.63 0.05
C GLU A 34 -18.81 -10.71 -0.39
N ASP A 35 -20.09 -10.31 -0.56
CA ASP A 35 -21.15 -11.21 -1.01
C ASP A 35 -20.90 -11.74 -2.43
N HIS A 36 -20.33 -10.88 -3.30
CA HIS A 36 -20.00 -11.26 -4.67
C HIS A 36 -18.79 -12.19 -4.76
N ILE A 37 -17.69 -11.85 -4.09
CA ILE A 37 -16.43 -12.61 -4.14
C ILE A 37 -16.43 -13.84 -3.22
N LYS A 38 -17.44 -13.98 -2.35
CA LYS A 38 -17.51 -15.00 -1.28
C LYS A 38 -16.27 -15.00 -0.40
N GLY A 39 -15.77 -13.81 -0.11
CA GLY A 39 -14.54 -13.58 0.65
C GLY A 39 -14.73 -12.53 1.73
N ARG A 40 -13.62 -12.13 2.37
CA ARG A 40 -13.59 -11.06 3.37
C ARG A 40 -12.80 -9.88 2.83
N VAL A 41 -13.25 -8.67 3.13
CA VAL A 41 -12.57 -7.42 2.81
C VAL A 41 -12.22 -6.68 4.10
N GLY A 42 -10.95 -6.55 4.40
CA GLY A 42 -10.46 -5.70 5.48
C GLY A 42 -10.14 -4.31 4.96
N PHE A 43 -10.68 -3.28 5.58
CA PHE A 43 -10.52 -1.90 5.11
C PHE A 43 -10.34 -0.93 6.29
N THR A 44 -9.42 0.01 6.13
CA THR A 44 -9.27 1.17 7.03
C THR A 44 -8.78 2.36 6.22
N GLU A 45 -9.47 3.48 6.38
CA GLU A 45 -9.08 4.79 5.91
C GLU A 45 -8.88 5.70 7.12
N ILE A 46 -7.72 6.36 7.19
CA ILE A 46 -7.42 7.35 8.23
C ILE A 46 -7.01 8.67 7.62
N ASP A 47 -7.29 9.76 8.32
CA ASP A 47 -6.71 11.07 8.04
C ASP A 47 -5.19 11.02 8.28
N PHE A 48 -4.43 11.45 7.28
CA PHE A 48 -2.97 11.34 7.32
C PHE A 48 -2.33 12.13 8.46
N LEU A 49 -2.84 13.31 8.75
CA LEU A 49 -2.23 14.20 9.76
C LEU A 49 -2.61 13.79 11.18
N SER A 50 -3.88 13.56 11.42
CA SER A 50 -4.41 13.30 12.77
C SER A 50 -4.44 11.81 13.16
N GLY A 51 -4.32 10.90 12.20
CA GLY A 51 -4.53 9.46 12.42
C GLY A 51 -5.98 9.08 12.72
N LYS A 52 -6.93 10.03 12.64
CA LYS A 52 -8.34 9.77 12.90
C LYS A 52 -8.92 8.82 11.84
N VAL A 53 -9.61 7.76 12.30
CA VAL A 53 -10.33 6.86 11.41
C VAL A 53 -11.49 7.60 10.74
N LEU A 54 -11.50 7.60 9.41
CA LEU A 54 -12.54 8.19 8.57
C LEU A 54 -13.58 7.14 8.18
N SER A 55 -13.11 5.93 7.83
CA SER A 55 -13.97 4.81 7.46
C SER A 55 -13.24 3.50 7.72
N SER A 56 -13.98 2.42 8.01
CA SER A 56 -13.37 1.12 8.22
C SER A 56 -14.36 -0.02 8.10
N HIS A 57 -13.86 -1.23 7.75
CA HIS A 57 -14.60 -2.48 7.77
C HIS A 57 -13.64 -3.60 8.18
N ARG A 58 -14.04 -4.51 9.08
CA ARG A 58 -13.20 -5.59 9.65
C ARG A 58 -11.81 -5.12 10.07
N ARG A 59 -11.71 -3.89 10.59
CA ARG A 59 -10.43 -3.20 10.81
C ARG A 59 -9.50 -3.88 11.80
N GLU A 60 -10.04 -4.70 12.70
CA GLU A 60 -9.28 -5.43 13.73
C GLU A 60 -9.09 -6.92 13.37
N GLU A 61 -9.64 -7.39 12.25
CA GLU A 61 -9.45 -8.76 11.80
C GLU A 61 -8.09 -8.91 11.10
N ARG A 62 -7.51 -10.11 11.20
CA ARG A 62 -6.23 -10.41 10.55
C ARG A 62 -6.40 -10.74 9.08
N PHE A 63 -5.50 -10.16 8.29
CA PHE A 63 -5.36 -10.40 6.85
C PHE A 63 -3.88 -10.61 6.49
N PRO A 64 -3.57 -11.46 5.50
CA PRO A 64 -2.20 -11.66 5.04
C PRO A 64 -1.65 -10.36 4.45
N MET A 65 -0.41 -10.01 4.81
CA MET A 65 0.25 -8.81 4.28
C MET A 65 0.70 -8.99 2.84
N MET A 66 1.16 -10.18 2.52
CA MET A 66 1.82 -10.42 1.24
C MET A 66 2.90 -9.35 1.02
N SER A 67 3.15 -8.91 -0.21
CA SER A 67 4.20 -7.92 -0.50
C SER A 67 3.96 -6.50 0.06
N THR A 68 2.83 -6.21 0.73
CA THR A 68 2.66 -4.89 1.38
C THR A 68 3.65 -4.70 2.54
N PHE A 69 4.17 -5.78 3.15
CA PHE A 69 5.19 -5.69 4.20
C PHE A 69 6.47 -4.98 3.75
N LYS A 70 6.76 -4.94 2.45
CA LYS A 70 8.00 -4.36 1.89
C LYS A 70 8.12 -2.86 2.18
N VAL A 71 7.00 -2.16 2.35
CA VAL A 71 7.02 -0.76 2.82
C VAL A 71 7.50 -0.68 4.27
N LEU A 72 7.01 -1.57 5.13
CA LEU A 72 7.41 -1.62 6.53
C LEU A 72 8.89 -2.01 6.67
N LEU A 73 9.36 -2.94 5.84
CA LEU A 73 10.75 -3.36 5.77
C LEU A 73 11.66 -2.19 5.38
N CYS A 74 11.36 -1.48 4.29
CA CYS A 74 12.14 -0.32 3.88
C CYS A 74 12.04 0.83 4.90
N GLY A 75 10.93 0.96 5.60
CA GLY A 75 10.80 1.85 6.76
C GLY A 75 11.78 1.48 7.88
N ALA A 76 11.88 0.19 8.23
CA ALA A 76 12.85 -0.30 9.23
C ALA A 76 14.30 -0.04 8.80
N ILE A 77 14.63 -0.28 7.54
CA ILE A 77 15.95 0.04 6.97
C ILE A 77 16.25 1.53 7.12
N LEU A 78 15.33 2.41 6.75
CA LEU A 78 15.51 3.86 6.84
C LEU A 78 15.67 4.34 8.28
N VAL A 79 14.98 3.75 9.26
CA VAL A 79 15.22 4.03 10.69
C VAL A 79 16.65 3.68 11.09
N ARG A 80 17.21 2.58 10.58
CA ARG A 80 18.61 2.21 10.84
C ARG A 80 19.57 3.19 10.17
N VAL A 81 19.23 3.69 8.98
CA VAL A 81 20.02 4.73 8.29
C VAL A 81 20.01 6.03 9.12
N ASP A 82 18.85 6.46 9.58
CA ASP A 82 18.71 7.66 10.41
C ASP A 82 19.49 7.57 11.73
N LYS A 83 19.68 6.35 12.26
CA LYS A 83 20.49 6.06 13.45
C LYS A 83 21.98 5.81 13.17
N GLY A 84 22.42 5.87 11.91
CA GLY A 84 23.80 5.56 11.50
C GLY A 84 24.19 4.09 11.60
N LEU A 85 23.21 3.19 11.71
CA LEU A 85 23.39 1.73 11.80
C LEU A 85 23.31 1.03 10.44
N GLU A 86 23.00 1.77 9.38
CA GLU A 86 22.96 1.31 7.99
C GLU A 86 23.33 2.48 7.06
N GLN A 87 23.75 2.16 5.85
CA GLN A 87 24.04 3.15 4.80
C GLN A 87 23.33 2.75 3.51
N LEU A 88 22.60 3.70 2.91
CA LEU A 88 21.87 3.47 1.67
C LEU A 88 22.78 3.08 0.51
N GLU A 89 24.01 3.56 0.54
CA GLU A 89 25.06 3.33 -0.46
C GLU A 89 25.80 1.99 -0.26
N ARG A 90 25.62 1.33 0.90
CA ARG A 90 26.25 0.02 1.15
C ARG A 90 25.73 -0.99 0.12
N ARG A 91 26.69 -1.62 -0.57
CA ARG A 91 26.40 -2.63 -1.58
C ARG A 91 26.29 -4.02 -0.96
N ILE A 92 25.26 -4.74 -1.36
CA ILE A 92 25.02 -6.13 -1.02
C ILE A 92 25.28 -6.95 -2.28
N THR A 93 26.21 -7.87 -2.18
CA THR A 93 26.49 -8.87 -3.22
C THR A 93 25.68 -10.13 -2.94
N TYR A 94 25.22 -10.76 -3.97
CA TYR A 94 24.45 -12.00 -3.94
C TYR A 94 24.75 -12.81 -5.20
N ASN A 95 24.33 -14.03 -5.25
CA ASN A 95 24.59 -14.93 -6.38
C ASN A 95 23.29 -15.54 -6.92
N LYS A 96 23.40 -16.36 -7.97
CA LYS A 96 22.21 -16.95 -8.63
C LYS A 96 21.37 -17.82 -7.70
N HIS A 97 21.97 -18.43 -6.67
CA HIS A 97 21.23 -19.29 -5.71
C HIS A 97 20.41 -18.50 -4.70
N ASP A 98 20.69 -17.20 -4.58
CA ASP A 98 19.94 -16.29 -3.70
C ASP A 98 18.67 -15.73 -4.40
N LEU A 99 18.53 -15.99 -5.72
CA LEU A 99 17.38 -15.49 -6.48
C LEU A 99 16.11 -16.28 -6.17
N ASP A 100 15.06 -15.54 -5.87
CA ASP A 100 13.68 -16.00 -5.83
C ASP A 100 13.07 -15.99 -7.24
N ASP A 101 11.99 -16.72 -7.47
CA ASP A 101 11.32 -16.81 -8.77
C ASP A 101 10.87 -15.44 -9.30
N TYR A 102 10.45 -14.53 -8.42
CA TYR A 102 10.04 -13.18 -8.82
C TYR A 102 11.09 -12.13 -8.44
N SER A 103 12.07 -11.97 -9.30
CA SER A 103 13.25 -11.11 -9.10
C SER A 103 13.53 -10.22 -10.32
N PRO A 104 12.59 -9.33 -10.72
CA PRO A 104 12.66 -8.61 -11.99
C PRO A 104 13.85 -7.66 -12.12
N LEU A 105 14.38 -7.13 -11.02
CA LEU A 105 15.55 -6.25 -11.02
C LEU A 105 16.79 -6.95 -10.49
N THR A 106 16.71 -7.66 -9.37
CA THR A 106 17.88 -8.32 -8.78
C THR A 106 18.50 -9.37 -9.70
N SER A 107 17.71 -10.05 -10.53
CA SER A 107 18.23 -11.00 -11.53
C SER A 107 19.16 -10.35 -12.57
N GLN A 108 19.09 -9.05 -12.77
CA GLN A 108 19.89 -8.29 -13.73
C GLN A 108 21.21 -7.79 -13.13
N HIS A 109 21.39 -7.87 -11.82
CA HIS A 109 22.53 -7.31 -11.08
C HIS A 109 23.35 -8.33 -10.28
N ILE A 110 23.31 -9.60 -10.70
CA ILE A 110 24.02 -10.69 -9.99
C ILE A 110 25.54 -10.44 -9.95
N ALA A 111 26.13 -9.89 -11.03
CA ALA A 111 27.55 -9.67 -11.13
C ALA A 111 28.06 -8.56 -10.19
N ASP A 112 27.24 -7.51 -10.04
CA ASP A 112 27.67 -6.28 -9.35
C ASP A 112 27.05 -6.11 -7.99
N GLY A 113 26.00 -6.88 -7.68
CA GLY A 113 25.14 -6.66 -6.52
C GLY A 113 24.35 -5.35 -6.61
N MET A 114 23.66 -5.00 -5.55
CA MET A 114 22.86 -3.78 -5.48
C MET A 114 23.07 -3.05 -4.14
N THR A 115 22.97 -1.73 -4.13
CA THR A 115 22.99 -0.95 -2.90
C THR A 115 21.70 -1.18 -2.10
N VAL A 116 21.75 -0.91 -0.80
CA VAL A 116 20.56 -0.96 0.08
C VAL A 116 19.44 -0.07 -0.48
N SER A 117 19.78 1.11 -1.03
CA SER A 117 18.82 2.00 -1.67
C SER A 117 18.18 1.39 -2.92
N GLU A 118 18.98 0.74 -3.78
CA GLU A 118 18.50 0.06 -4.99
C GLU A 118 17.62 -1.14 -4.65
N LEU A 119 17.97 -1.90 -3.60
CA LEU A 119 17.16 -3.03 -3.12
C LEU A 119 15.82 -2.56 -2.56
N CYS A 120 15.78 -1.48 -1.74
CA CYS A 120 14.52 -0.91 -1.29
C CYS A 120 13.66 -0.40 -2.45
N ASN A 121 14.27 0.27 -3.43
CA ASN A 121 13.57 0.69 -4.64
C ASN A 121 12.99 -0.52 -5.39
N ALA A 122 13.77 -1.57 -5.63
CA ALA A 122 13.32 -2.79 -6.30
C ALA A 122 12.17 -3.47 -5.54
N ALA A 123 12.29 -3.63 -4.21
CA ALA A 123 11.29 -4.27 -3.38
C ALA A 123 9.95 -3.50 -3.40
N ILE A 124 9.97 -2.18 -3.42
CA ILE A 124 8.76 -1.36 -3.42
C ILE A 124 8.20 -1.21 -4.84
N THR A 125 9.01 -0.78 -5.80
CA THR A 125 8.51 -0.37 -7.14
C THR A 125 8.13 -1.54 -8.03
N THR A 126 8.84 -2.65 -7.95
CA THR A 126 8.59 -3.85 -8.78
C THR A 126 8.19 -5.07 -7.96
N SER A 127 8.12 -4.92 -6.64
CA SER A 127 7.82 -6.04 -5.72
C SER A 127 8.85 -7.18 -5.75
N ASP A 128 10.12 -6.90 -6.06
CA ASP A 128 11.20 -7.87 -6.16
C ASP A 128 11.38 -8.65 -4.84
N ASN A 129 11.26 -9.98 -4.92
CA ASN A 129 11.29 -10.85 -3.74
C ASN A 129 12.70 -11.06 -3.21
N THR A 130 13.67 -11.25 -4.09
CA THR A 130 15.08 -11.37 -3.69
C THR A 130 15.55 -10.08 -3.01
N ALA A 131 15.19 -8.91 -3.53
CA ALA A 131 15.52 -7.65 -2.88
C ALA A 131 14.96 -7.58 -1.44
N ALA A 132 13.71 -8.02 -1.25
CA ALA A 132 13.11 -8.06 0.09
C ALA A 132 13.83 -9.06 1.02
N ASN A 133 14.15 -10.27 0.55
CA ASN A 133 14.85 -11.27 1.35
C ASN A 133 16.27 -10.82 1.73
N LEU A 134 17.00 -10.19 0.80
CA LEU A 134 18.32 -9.61 1.07
C LEU A 134 18.25 -8.50 2.12
N LEU A 135 17.25 -7.62 2.05
CA LEU A 135 17.04 -6.57 3.05
C LEU A 135 16.64 -7.15 4.41
N LEU A 136 15.75 -8.16 4.46
CA LEU A 136 15.37 -8.84 5.69
C LEU A 136 16.59 -9.41 6.40
N SER A 137 17.53 -10.03 5.68
CA SER A 137 18.75 -10.59 6.27
C SER A 137 19.60 -9.55 7.01
N THR A 138 19.52 -8.27 6.60
CA THR A 138 20.28 -7.17 7.24
C THR A 138 19.69 -6.69 8.57
N ILE A 139 18.49 -7.09 8.87
CA ILE A 139 17.77 -6.66 10.09
C ILE A 139 17.43 -7.83 11.02
N GLY A 140 17.95 -9.04 10.75
CA GLY A 140 17.66 -10.23 11.54
C GLY A 140 16.43 -11.02 11.07
N GLY A 141 16.15 -10.97 9.76
CA GLY A 141 15.07 -11.74 9.12
C GLY A 141 13.66 -11.24 9.44
N PRO A 142 12.66 -12.10 9.21
CA PRO A 142 11.26 -11.82 9.54
C PRO A 142 11.04 -11.42 11.00
N GLU A 143 11.71 -12.09 11.93
CA GLU A 143 11.63 -11.77 13.36
C GLU A 143 12.17 -10.37 13.66
N GLY A 144 13.26 -9.96 13.00
CA GLY A 144 13.82 -8.62 13.13
C GLY A 144 12.85 -7.53 12.68
N LEU A 145 12.10 -7.75 11.59
CA LEU A 145 11.03 -6.84 11.18
C LEU A 145 9.91 -6.81 12.23
N THR A 146 9.49 -7.97 12.75
CA THR A 146 8.47 -8.05 13.80
C THR A 146 8.91 -7.29 15.06
N HIS A 147 10.17 -7.42 15.49
CA HIS A 147 10.72 -6.66 16.62
C HIS A 147 10.69 -5.15 16.35
N PHE A 148 11.08 -4.71 15.15
CA PHE A 148 10.97 -3.31 14.77
C PHE A 148 9.53 -2.80 14.92
N LEU A 149 8.53 -3.54 14.41
CA LEU A 149 7.13 -3.16 14.49
C LEU A 149 6.67 -3.04 15.95
N ARG A 150 7.06 -3.98 16.84
CA ARG A 150 6.80 -3.88 18.29
C ARG A 150 7.40 -2.60 18.88
N SER A 151 8.59 -2.21 18.45
CA SER A 151 9.24 -0.97 18.93
C SER A 151 8.52 0.30 18.50
N THR A 152 7.71 0.26 17.43
CA THR A 152 6.84 1.37 17.00
C THR A 152 5.45 1.35 17.67
N GLY A 153 5.19 0.35 18.52
CA GLY A 153 3.91 0.16 19.21
C GLY A 153 2.87 -0.62 18.40
N ASP A 154 3.28 -1.29 17.31
CA ASP A 154 2.41 -2.23 16.59
C ASP A 154 2.49 -3.62 17.23
N SER A 155 1.45 -4.01 17.96
CA SER A 155 1.35 -5.30 18.63
C SER A 155 0.71 -6.41 17.78
N TYR A 156 0.20 -6.08 16.61
CA TYR A 156 -0.59 -7.00 15.77
C TYR A 156 0.22 -7.54 14.58
N THR A 157 0.90 -6.68 13.83
CA THR A 157 1.61 -7.06 12.61
C THR A 157 2.76 -8.00 12.93
N ARG A 158 2.88 -9.09 12.18
CA ARG A 158 3.96 -10.06 12.33
C ARG A 158 4.41 -10.57 10.96
N LEU A 159 5.69 -10.72 10.78
CA LEU A 159 6.30 -11.44 9.68
C LEU A 159 7.01 -12.66 10.26
N ASP A 160 6.77 -13.81 9.67
CA ASP A 160 7.25 -15.10 10.18
C ASP A 160 8.12 -15.84 9.14
N ARG A 161 7.90 -15.53 7.86
CA ARG A 161 8.52 -16.25 6.74
C ARG A 161 9.16 -15.27 5.76
N HIS A 162 10.01 -15.81 4.90
CA HIS A 162 10.59 -15.11 3.76
C HIS A 162 9.69 -15.20 2.52
N GLU A 163 9.97 -14.39 1.51
CA GLU A 163 9.45 -14.61 0.18
C GLU A 163 9.98 -15.94 -0.38
N PRO A 164 9.20 -16.73 -1.14
CA PRO A 164 7.80 -16.49 -1.49
C PRO A 164 6.81 -17.08 -0.46
N SER A 165 7.27 -17.83 0.55
CA SER A 165 6.44 -18.64 1.46
C SER A 165 5.44 -17.83 2.28
N LEU A 166 5.73 -16.54 2.54
CA LEU A 166 4.83 -15.63 3.25
C LEU A 166 3.53 -15.34 2.46
N ASN A 167 3.49 -15.66 1.16
CA ASN A 167 2.34 -15.43 0.28
C ASN A 167 1.35 -16.61 0.26
N GLU A 168 1.58 -17.68 1.03
CA GLU A 168 0.67 -18.81 1.13
C GLU A 168 -0.76 -18.38 1.51
N ALA A 169 -0.91 -17.35 2.35
CA ALA A 169 -2.17 -16.71 2.72
C ALA A 169 -3.28 -17.72 3.12
N LYS A 170 -2.90 -18.79 3.81
CA LYS A 170 -3.81 -19.87 4.20
C LYS A 170 -4.89 -19.34 5.14
N PRO A 171 -6.17 -19.61 4.89
CA PRO A 171 -7.25 -19.21 5.78
C PRO A 171 -7.05 -19.70 7.22
N GLY A 172 -7.14 -18.79 8.18
CA GLY A 172 -6.95 -19.09 9.61
C GLY A 172 -5.50 -19.12 10.08
N ASP A 173 -4.52 -18.97 9.20
CA ASP A 173 -3.12 -18.85 9.58
C ASP A 173 -2.81 -17.40 9.99
N GLU A 174 -2.25 -17.22 11.20
CA GLU A 174 -1.88 -15.88 11.69
C GLU A 174 -0.48 -15.44 11.24
N ARG A 175 0.34 -16.34 10.67
CA ARG A 175 1.67 -15.98 10.17
C ARG A 175 1.56 -14.97 9.03
N ASP A 176 2.51 -14.03 9.00
CA ASP A 176 2.64 -13.01 7.95
C ASP A 176 1.40 -12.12 7.80
N THR A 177 0.71 -11.84 8.90
CA THR A 177 -0.53 -11.07 8.92
C THR A 177 -0.40 -9.74 9.63
N THR A 178 -1.33 -8.86 9.29
CA THR A 178 -1.62 -7.60 10.00
C THR A 178 -3.12 -7.43 10.17
N THR A 179 -3.54 -6.37 10.85
CA THR A 179 -4.92 -5.85 10.76
C THR A 179 -4.93 -4.56 9.95
N PRO A 180 -6.02 -4.23 9.23
CA PRO A 180 -6.10 -2.94 8.53
C PRO A 180 -5.80 -1.74 9.42
N ALA A 181 -6.25 -1.78 10.69
CA ALA A 181 -5.98 -0.71 11.65
C ALA A 181 -4.49 -0.62 12.01
N ALA A 182 -3.84 -1.74 12.33
CA ALA A 182 -2.43 -1.76 12.69
C ALA A 182 -1.54 -1.28 11.54
N MET A 183 -1.79 -1.78 10.32
CA MET A 183 -1.06 -1.36 9.13
C MET A 183 -1.21 0.14 8.88
N ALA A 184 -2.45 0.69 8.95
CA ALA A 184 -2.69 2.11 8.72
C ALA A 184 -1.99 2.99 9.77
N GLN A 185 -2.03 2.60 11.05
CA GLN A 185 -1.36 3.32 12.13
C GLN A 185 0.17 3.27 12.00
N THR A 186 0.73 2.12 11.67
CA THR A 186 2.18 1.97 11.47
C THR A 186 2.66 2.81 10.29
N LEU A 187 1.93 2.81 9.17
CA LEU A 187 2.22 3.67 8.04
C LEU A 187 2.12 5.16 8.41
N GLN A 188 1.12 5.56 9.18
CA GLN A 188 0.97 6.95 9.62
C GLN A 188 2.18 7.38 10.47
N LYS A 189 2.65 6.54 11.40
CA LYS A 189 3.85 6.81 12.20
C LYS A 189 5.10 6.94 11.35
N LEU A 190 5.30 6.06 10.37
CA LEU A 190 6.44 6.11 9.45
C LEU A 190 6.40 7.34 8.54
N LEU A 191 5.22 7.70 8.02
CA LEU A 191 5.08 8.69 6.95
C LEU A 191 4.76 10.11 7.46
N ASN A 192 4.36 10.29 8.72
CA ASN A 192 3.98 11.60 9.27
C ASN A 192 4.64 11.94 10.61
N GLU A 193 4.87 10.95 11.49
CA GLU A 193 5.46 11.17 12.81
C GLU A 193 6.99 11.15 12.78
N SER A 194 7.60 11.28 13.96
CA SER A 194 9.05 11.38 14.14
C SER A 194 9.82 10.05 14.11
N VAL A 195 9.21 8.98 13.62
CA VAL A 195 9.88 7.67 13.47
C VAL A 195 10.98 7.74 12.43
N LEU A 196 10.73 8.44 11.31
CA LEU A 196 11.71 8.72 10.26
C LEU A 196 12.08 10.22 10.25
N THR A 197 13.32 10.53 9.92
CA THR A 197 13.71 11.89 9.54
C THR A 197 12.92 12.34 8.30
N GLU A 198 12.80 13.64 8.08
CA GLU A 198 12.13 14.20 6.91
C GLU A 198 12.75 13.67 5.60
N LYS A 199 14.08 13.52 5.55
CA LYS A 199 14.80 12.97 4.40
C LYS A 199 14.39 11.53 4.11
N SER A 200 14.39 10.68 5.11
CA SER A 200 14.05 9.27 4.99
C SER A 200 12.57 9.07 4.66
N ARG A 201 11.69 9.86 5.26
CA ARG A 201 10.25 9.88 4.96
C ARG A 201 9.97 10.25 3.51
N LYS A 202 10.58 11.31 3.00
CA LYS A 202 10.47 11.70 1.58
C LYS A 202 10.99 10.59 0.66
N LYS A 203 12.05 9.92 1.05
CA LYS A 203 12.62 8.81 0.27
C LYS A 203 11.66 7.63 0.19
N LEU A 204 11.06 7.22 1.31
CA LEU A 204 10.06 6.14 1.34
C LEU A 204 8.85 6.48 0.47
N ILE A 205 8.32 7.68 0.60
CA ILE A 205 7.19 8.15 -0.21
C ILE A 205 7.56 8.16 -1.71
N SER A 206 8.77 8.62 -2.08
CA SER A 206 9.24 8.60 -3.47
C SER A 206 9.24 7.19 -4.05
N TRP A 207 9.78 6.20 -3.34
CA TRP A 207 9.75 4.81 -3.81
C TRP A 207 8.32 4.28 -3.99
N MET A 208 7.40 4.61 -3.07
CA MET A 208 5.99 4.23 -3.18
C MET A 208 5.27 4.94 -4.33
N GLN A 209 5.63 6.19 -4.65
CA GLN A 209 5.09 6.91 -5.81
C GLN A 209 5.49 6.28 -7.15
N GLU A 210 6.67 5.67 -7.18
CA GLU A 210 7.26 5.02 -8.35
C GLU A 210 6.75 3.57 -8.54
N ASP A 211 5.76 3.09 -7.77
CA ASP A 211 5.20 1.74 -7.91
C ASP A 211 4.74 1.48 -9.36
N LYS A 212 5.24 0.36 -9.92
CA LYS A 212 5.00 -0.07 -11.30
C LYS A 212 3.94 -1.17 -11.41
N VAL A 213 3.53 -1.75 -10.28
CA VAL A 213 2.60 -2.88 -10.26
C VAL A 213 1.19 -2.52 -9.78
N GLY A 214 1.01 -1.34 -9.16
CA GLY A 214 -0.27 -0.81 -8.67
C GLY A 214 -1.19 -0.20 -9.72
N GLY A 215 -0.75 -0.10 -10.98
CA GLY A 215 -1.48 0.59 -12.06
C GLY A 215 -2.95 0.21 -12.19
N PRO A 216 -3.34 -1.07 -12.22
CA PRO A 216 -4.74 -1.50 -12.37
C PRO A 216 -5.62 -1.28 -11.14
N LEU A 217 -5.07 -0.90 -10.00
CA LEU A 217 -5.79 -0.71 -8.73
C LEU A 217 -6.18 0.76 -8.52
N PHE A 218 -5.88 1.35 -7.37
CA PHE A 218 -6.28 2.72 -7.05
C PHE A 218 -5.84 3.75 -8.11
N ARG A 219 -4.65 3.56 -8.70
CA ARG A 219 -4.13 4.47 -9.74
C ARG A 219 -5.05 4.59 -10.94
N SER A 220 -5.79 3.53 -11.29
CA SER A 220 -6.70 3.51 -12.45
C SER A 220 -7.98 4.32 -12.24
N VAL A 221 -8.36 4.61 -10.98
CA VAL A 221 -9.65 5.20 -10.62
C VAL A 221 -9.51 6.54 -9.90
N LEU A 222 -8.29 6.95 -9.54
CA LEU A 222 -8.09 8.24 -8.88
C LEU A 222 -8.40 9.42 -9.82
N PRO A 223 -9.05 10.47 -9.31
CA PRO A 223 -9.26 11.69 -10.09
C PRO A 223 -7.93 12.34 -10.51
N ALA A 224 -7.95 13.08 -11.60
CA ALA A 224 -6.79 13.85 -12.05
C ALA A 224 -6.30 14.81 -10.96
N GLY A 225 -4.99 14.93 -10.80
CA GLY A 225 -4.35 15.79 -9.81
C GLY A 225 -4.27 15.20 -8.40
N TRP A 226 -4.71 13.95 -8.20
CA TRP A 226 -4.43 13.25 -6.95
C TRP A 226 -3.01 12.67 -6.98
N MET A 227 -2.33 12.78 -5.84
CA MET A 227 -1.13 11.99 -5.61
C MET A 227 -1.49 10.60 -5.09
N ILE A 228 -0.64 9.64 -5.40
CA ILE A 228 -0.66 8.31 -4.79
C ILE A 228 0.77 7.81 -4.60
N ALA A 229 0.99 7.22 -3.44
CA ALA A 229 2.17 6.45 -3.10
C ALA A 229 1.68 5.13 -2.49
N ASP A 230 1.86 4.02 -3.18
CA ASP A 230 1.23 2.76 -2.81
C ASP A 230 2.17 1.56 -2.88
N LYS A 231 1.73 0.47 -2.29
CA LYS A 231 2.33 -0.85 -2.42
C LYS A 231 1.25 -1.91 -2.45
N THR A 232 1.34 -2.78 -3.44
CA THR A 232 0.40 -3.90 -3.62
C THR A 232 0.92 -5.19 -3.00
N GLY A 233 0.00 -6.13 -2.78
CA GLY A 233 0.31 -7.50 -2.38
C GLY A 233 -0.61 -8.50 -3.09
N ALA A 234 -0.06 -9.64 -3.45
CA ALA A 234 -0.78 -10.76 -4.05
C ALA A 234 -0.28 -12.07 -3.42
N GLY A 235 -1.19 -12.96 -3.13
CA GLY A 235 -0.90 -14.28 -2.56
C GLY A 235 -1.89 -15.33 -3.03
N ASP A 236 -1.73 -16.51 -2.49
CA ASP A 236 -2.58 -17.65 -2.78
C ASP A 236 -4.02 -17.41 -2.29
N HIS A 237 -4.90 -18.36 -2.57
CA HIS A 237 -6.32 -18.31 -2.24
C HIS A 237 -7.04 -17.03 -2.71
N GLY A 238 -6.55 -16.39 -3.78
CA GLY A 238 -7.10 -15.16 -4.32
C GLY A 238 -6.83 -13.90 -3.47
N SER A 239 -5.95 -14.00 -2.46
CA SER A 239 -5.64 -12.88 -1.57
C SER A 239 -5.01 -11.71 -2.33
N ARG A 240 -5.50 -10.50 -2.05
CA ARG A 240 -5.02 -9.25 -2.64
C ARG A 240 -5.02 -8.16 -1.56
N GLY A 241 -4.04 -7.28 -1.62
CA GLY A 241 -3.95 -6.15 -0.70
C GLY A 241 -3.29 -4.94 -1.34
N ILE A 242 -3.58 -3.78 -0.80
CA ILE A 242 -2.92 -2.52 -1.14
C ILE A 242 -2.86 -1.62 0.09
N VAL A 243 -1.75 -0.95 0.24
CA VAL A 243 -1.57 0.15 1.20
C VAL A 243 -1.22 1.39 0.41
N ALA A 244 -1.86 2.52 0.69
CA ALA A 244 -1.68 3.73 -0.07
C ALA A 244 -1.72 4.98 0.80
N LEU A 245 -0.81 5.92 0.53
CA LEU A 245 -0.89 7.32 0.92
C LEU A 245 -1.40 8.10 -0.29
N LEU A 246 -2.52 8.80 -0.17
CA LEU A 246 -3.13 9.50 -1.28
C LEU A 246 -3.78 10.82 -0.87
N GLY A 247 -4.03 11.69 -1.85
CA GLY A 247 -4.72 12.94 -1.59
C GLY A 247 -4.79 13.87 -2.79
N PRO A 248 -5.71 14.84 -2.76
CA PRO A 248 -5.93 15.80 -3.83
C PRO A 248 -4.82 16.85 -3.93
N GLY A 249 -4.69 17.46 -5.11
CA GLY A 249 -3.77 18.58 -5.33
C GLY A 249 -2.29 18.23 -5.12
N GLY A 250 -1.91 16.98 -5.36
CA GLY A 250 -0.53 16.53 -5.19
C GLY A 250 -0.05 16.40 -3.75
N LYS A 251 -0.94 16.51 -2.75
CA LYS A 251 -0.59 16.47 -1.32
C LYS A 251 -1.21 15.28 -0.62
N PRO A 252 -0.49 14.64 0.32
CA PRO A 252 -1.05 13.55 1.10
C PRO A 252 -2.15 14.04 2.05
N SER A 253 -3.25 13.33 2.13
CA SER A 253 -4.36 13.61 3.04
C SER A 253 -4.91 12.38 3.74
N ARG A 254 -4.70 11.18 3.19
CA ARG A 254 -5.27 9.93 3.69
C ARG A 254 -4.31 8.78 3.56
N ILE A 255 -4.38 7.84 4.51
CA ILE A 255 -3.83 6.50 4.37
C ILE A 255 -5.00 5.54 4.21
N VAL A 256 -4.91 4.67 3.22
CA VAL A 256 -5.89 3.63 2.91
C VAL A 256 -5.21 2.27 2.93
N VAL A 257 -5.80 1.33 3.62
CA VAL A 257 -5.42 -0.08 3.68
C VAL A 257 -6.60 -0.92 3.26
N LEU A 258 -6.38 -1.76 2.27
CA LEU A 258 -7.38 -2.70 1.78
C LEU A 258 -6.73 -4.08 1.61
#